data_8a972f72e91688601311215d1b7d29a2
#
_entry.id   8a972f72e91688601311215d1b7d29a2
#
_cell.length_a   1.000
_cell.length_b   1.000
_cell.length_c   1.000
_cell.angle_alpha   90.00
_cell.angle_beta   90.00
_cell.angle_gamma   90.00
#
_symmetry.space_group_name_H-M   'P 1'
#
loop_
_entity.id
_entity.type
_entity.pdbx_description
1 polymer ?
#
loop_
_entity_poly.entity_id
_entity_poly.type
_entity_poly.pdbx_seq_one_letter_code
_entity_poly.pdbx_strand_id
1 'polypeptide(L)'
;MKIAIISGASRGIGRATAKAFAKERYSLLLNCEKNIALLEELKTEIDQSPEIILKQGSFSSAFLENYFHTKESNRIEIDELVLVINQGKSILRLTQEYSDDETDKLLQANLLEPFQLVQRMIPYLLRAKEGRILFSSSVWGNVGASMESLYSLTKGGINSFVKALGKELAPSHIAVNAVAFGAIDTDMNAWLSKEEKVELEEEIPYGRMAKAEEAADFLLLLSKAPLYLTAQVIPFDGGWI
;
A
#
# COMPACT_ATOMS: atom_id res chain seq x y z
N MET A 1 0.74 -19.48 10.87
CA MET A 1 -0.37 -18.77 10.19
C MET A 1 0.16 -17.69 9.25
N LYS A 2 -0.64 -17.26 8.25
CA LYS A 2 -0.30 -16.14 7.35
C LYS A 2 -1.10 -14.89 7.73
N ILE A 3 -0.44 -13.74 7.81
CA ILE A 3 -1.08 -12.46 8.16
C ILE A 3 -0.73 -11.40 7.11
N ALA A 4 -1.72 -10.67 6.64
CA ALA A 4 -1.53 -9.47 5.84
C ALA A 4 -2.12 -8.25 6.54
N ILE A 5 -1.31 -7.22 6.72
CA ILE A 5 -1.73 -5.91 7.25
C ILE A 5 -1.75 -4.96 6.06
N ILE A 6 -2.93 -4.42 5.75
CA ILE A 6 -3.11 -3.59 4.57
C ILE A 6 -3.63 -2.21 4.99
N SER A 7 -2.81 -1.19 4.78
CA SER A 7 -3.24 0.17 5.03
C SER A 7 -4.01 0.75 3.84
N GLY A 8 -5.05 1.58 4.12
CA GLY A 8 -5.87 2.17 3.08
C GLY A 8 -6.71 1.14 2.31
N ALA A 9 -7.27 0.14 3.00
CA ALA A 9 -7.96 -1.01 2.42
C ALA A 9 -9.43 -0.77 2.03
N SER A 10 -9.99 0.43 2.26
CA SER A 10 -11.43 0.66 2.09
C SER A 10 -11.88 0.76 0.63
N ARG A 11 -11.01 1.09 -0.31
CA ARG A 11 -11.32 1.31 -1.73
C ARG A 11 -10.12 1.04 -2.64
N GLY A 12 -10.36 1.08 -3.94
CA GLY A 12 -9.33 1.00 -4.99
C GLY A 12 -8.39 -0.20 -4.83
N ILE A 13 -7.10 0.03 -5.03
CA ILE A 13 -6.05 -1.01 -4.98
C ILE A 13 -6.05 -1.72 -3.61
N GLY A 14 -6.18 -0.99 -2.49
CA GLY A 14 -6.17 -1.59 -1.16
C GLY A 14 -7.33 -2.57 -0.92
N ARG A 15 -8.55 -2.23 -1.39
CA ARG A 15 -9.73 -3.11 -1.33
C ARG A 15 -9.51 -4.37 -2.18
N ALA A 16 -9.03 -4.20 -3.40
CA ALA A 16 -8.72 -5.33 -4.29
C ALA A 16 -7.61 -6.21 -3.70
N THR A 17 -6.57 -5.60 -3.11
CA THR A 17 -5.48 -6.31 -2.43
C THR A 17 -6.00 -7.14 -1.25
N ALA A 18 -6.90 -6.60 -0.43
CA ALA A 18 -7.51 -7.36 0.67
C ALA A 18 -8.25 -8.61 0.16
N LYS A 19 -9.00 -8.49 -0.94
CA LYS A 19 -9.68 -9.63 -1.58
C LYS A 19 -8.67 -10.65 -2.13
N ALA A 20 -7.59 -10.20 -2.77
CA ALA A 20 -6.57 -11.09 -3.32
C ALA A 20 -5.85 -11.89 -2.22
N PHE A 21 -5.45 -11.24 -1.12
CA PHE A 21 -4.83 -11.93 0.01
C PHE A 21 -5.81 -12.85 0.77
N ALA A 22 -7.10 -12.50 0.83
CA ALA A 22 -8.12 -13.37 1.42
C ALA A 22 -8.25 -14.72 0.69
N LYS A 23 -8.24 -14.70 -0.65
CA LYS A 23 -8.26 -15.92 -1.49
C LYS A 23 -7.10 -16.86 -1.18
N GLU A 24 -5.95 -16.30 -0.77
CA GLU A 24 -4.75 -17.05 -0.35
C GLU A 24 -4.75 -17.39 1.15
N ARG A 25 -5.90 -17.24 1.82
CA ARG A 25 -6.15 -17.58 3.23
C ARG A 25 -5.26 -16.82 4.23
N TYR A 26 -4.90 -15.58 3.93
CA TYR A 26 -4.31 -14.71 4.93
C TYR A 26 -5.37 -14.22 5.93
N SER A 27 -5.00 -14.16 7.21
CA SER A 27 -5.70 -13.33 8.19
C SER A 27 -5.41 -11.87 7.89
N LEU A 28 -6.43 -11.02 7.92
CA LEU A 28 -6.35 -9.65 7.44
C LEU A 28 -6.52 -8.64 8.58
N LEU A 29 -5.59 -7.69 8.68
CA LEU A 29 -5.77 -6.46 9.43
C LEU A 29 -5.91 -5.32 8.43
N LEU A 30 -7.09 -4.71 8.39
CA LEU A 30 -7.44 -3.71 7.40
C LEU A 30 -7.74 -2.38 8.07
N ASN A 31 -7.18 -1.28 7.56
CA ASN A 31 -7.59 0.02 8.04
C ASN A 31 -8.08 0.97 6.95
N CYS A 32 -8.81 1.98 7.40
CA CYS A 32 -9.19 3.16 6.65
C CYS A 32 -9.08 4.40 7.53
N GLU A 33 -8.95 5.58 6.92
CA GLU A 33 -8.87 6.83 7.68
C GLU A 33 -10.22 7.20 8.30
N LYS A 34 -11.29 7.25 7.51
CA LYS A 34 -12.57 7.86 7.91
C LYS A 34 -13.78 6.92 7.80
N ASN A 35 -13.93 6.19 6.71
CA ASN A 35 -15.17 5.46 6.41
C ASN A 35 -15.03 3.98 6.73
N ILE A 36 -15.30 3.62 7.99
CA ILE A 36 -15.25 2.23 8.45
C ILE A 36 -16.32 1.35 7.78
N ALA A 37 -17.47 1.93 7.39
CA ALA A 37 -18.55 1.18 6.75
C ALA A 37 -18.11 0.50 5.45
N LEU A 38 -17.19 1.12 4.69
CA LEU A 38 -16.62 0.49 3.49
C LEU A 38 -15.76 -0.74 3.81
N LEU A 39 -15.11 -0.78 4.98
CA LEU A 39 -14.39 -1.97 5.43
C LEU A 39 -15.35 -3.04 5.94
N GLU A 40 -16.43 -2.65 6.61
CA GLU A 40 -17.48 -3.58 7.04
C GLU A 40 -18.15 -4.24 5.85
N GLU A 41 -18.46 -3.47 4.80
CA GLU A 41 -18.95 -4.00 3.53
C GLU A 41 -17.93 -4.97 2.91
N LEU A 42 -16.66 -4.56 2.78
CA LEU A 42 -15.59 -5.42 2.27
C LEU A 42 -15.50 -6.74 3.06
N LYS A 43 -15.63 -6.68 4.38
CA LYS A 43 -15.60 -7.87 5.24
C LYS A 43 -16.73 -8.84 4.89
N THR A 44 -17.91 -8.35 4.52
CA THR A 44 -19.03 -9.22 4.12
C THR A 44 -18.83 -9.89 2.74
N GLU A 45 -17.98 -9.30 1.90
CA GLU A 45 -17.64 -9.84 0.58
C GLU A 45 -16.50 -10.88 0.62
N ILE A 46 -15.79 -10.96 1.74
CA ILE A 46 -14.65 -11.87 1.93
C ILE A 46 -15.10 -13.05 2.79
N ASP A 47 -15.07 -14.24 2.21
CA ASP A 47 -15.46 -15.50 2.86
C ASP A 47 -14.28 -16.44 3.17
N GLN A 48 -13.10 -16.18 2.58
CA GLN A 48 -11.97 -17.10 2.57
C GLN A 48 -10.87 -16.78 3.59
N SER A 49 -10.91 -15.60 4.20
CA SER A 49 -9.95 -15.19 5.22
C SER A 49 -10.27 -15.86 6.57
N PRO A 50 -9.28 -16.45 7.25
CA PRO A 50 -9.49 -17.04 8.57
C PRO A 50 -9.90 -16.05 9.65
N GLU A 51 -9.46 -14.80 9.52
CA GLU A 51 -9.74 -13.72 10.47
C GLU A 51 -9.69 -12.38 9.74
N ILE A 52 -10.63 -11.48 10.03
CA ILE A 52 -10.61 -10.12 9.50
C ILE A 52 -10.84 -9.15 10.64
N ILE A 53 -9.85 -8.32 10.90
CA ILE A 53 -9.89 -7.25 11.89
C ILE A 53 -9.87 -5.90 11.18
N LEU A 54 -10.83 -5.06 11.54
CA LEU A 54 -11.02 -3.73 10.96
C LEU A 54 -10.56 -2.66 11.93
N LYS A 55 -9.93 -1.61 11.42
CA LYS A 55 -9.47 -0.46 12.21
C LYS A 55 -9.79 0.85 11.50
N GLN A 56 -10.51 1.75 12.16
CA GLN A 56 -10.59 3.13 11.72
C GLN A 56 -9.39 3.92 12.26
N GLY A 57 -8.79 4.75 11.44
CA GLY A 57 -7.55 5.47 11.75
C GLY A 57 -6.31 4.60 11.59
N SER A 58 -5.18 5.10 12.08
CA SER A 58 -3.88 4.43 11.99
C SER A 58 -3.79 3.20 12.92
N PHE A 59 -2.95 2.24 12.56
CA PHE A 59 -2.57 1.15 13.44
C PHE A 59 -1.62 1.67 14.55
N SER A 60 -2.17 1.93 15.72
CA SER A 60 -1.38 2.38 16.88
C SER A 60 -0.52 1.25 17.46
N SER A 61 0.55 1.61 18.19
CA SER A 61 1.39 0.63 18.91
C SER A 61 0.55 -0.26 19.81
N ALA A 62 -0.31 0.32 20.65
CA ALA A 62 -1.16 -0.45 21.56
C ALA A 62 -2.11 -1.44 20.84
N PHE A 63 -2.64 -1.07 19.68
CA PHE A 63 -3.47 -1.98 18.87
C PHE A 63 -2.64 -3.17 18.36
N LEU A 64 -1.47 -2.91 17.80
CA LEU A 64 -0.59 -3.95 17.27
C LEU A 64 -0.04 -4.84 18.38
N GLU A 65 0.40 -4.26 19.49
CA GLU A 65 0.85 -5.00 20.68
C GLU A 65 -0.22 -5.96 21.18
N ASN A 66 -1.46 -5.49 21.36
CA ASN A 66 -2.56 -6.35 21.80
C ASN A 66 -2.85 -7.50 20.82
N TYR A 67 -2.84 -7.19 19.50
CA TYR A 67 -3.07 -8.22 18.48
C TYR A 67 -1.99 -9.30 18.49
N PHE A 68 -0.72 -8.90 18.42
CA PHE A 68 0.40 -9.84 18.37
C PHE A 68 0.62 -10.57 19.69
N HIS A 69 0.44 -9.89 20.83
CA HIS A 69 0.49 -10.54 22.15
C HIS A 69 -0.55 -11.65 22.30
N THR A 70 -1.76 -11.44 21.77
CA THR A 70 -2.79 -12.48 21.72
C THR A 70 -2.34 -13.71 20.94
N LYS A 71 -1.65 -13.52 19.81
CA LYS A 71 -1.11 -14.64 19.02
C LYS A 71 0.00 -15.38 19.77
N GLU A 72 0.94 -14.64 20.38
CA GLU A 72 2.04 -15.21 21.17
C GLU A 72 1.49 -15.99 22.39
N SER A 73 0.52 -15.44 23.14
CA SER A 73 -0.10 -16.10 24.28
C SER A 73 -0.80 -17.42 23.92
N ASN A 74 -1.35 -17.48 22.72
CA ASN A 74 -1.97 -18.69 22.15
C ASN A 74 -0.96 -19.62 21.44
N ARG A 75 0.34 -19.31 21.51
CA ARG A 75 1.43 -20.05 20.83
C ARG A 75 1.23 -20.22 19.34
N ILE A 76 0.68 -19.21 18.69
CA ILE A 76 0.45 -19.23 17.23
C ILE A 76 1.72 -18.73 16.55
N GLU A 77 2.38 -19.58 15.78
CA GLU A 77 3.51 -19.20 14.94
C GLU A 77 3.03 -18.45 13.70
N ILE A 78 3.71 -17.37 13.37
CA ILE A 78 3.48 -16.58 12.15
C ILE A 78 4.46 -17.06 11.08
N ASP A 79 3.94 -17.75 10.07
CA ASP A 79 4.76 -18.25 8.96
C ASP A 79 5.07 -17.14 7.96
N GLU A 80 4.06 -16.35 7.60
CA GLU A 80 4.21 -15.23 6.68
C GLU A 80 3.55 -13.96 7.28
N LEU A 81 4.30 -12.87 7.33
CA LEU A 81 3.79 -11.55 7.72
C LEU A 81 4.06 -10.55 6.60
N VAL A 82 3.00 -10.10 5.95
CA VAL A 82 3.07 -9.14 4.85
C VAL A 82 2.45 -7.82 5.28
N LEU A 83 3.23 -6.74 5.20
CA LEU A 83 2.76 -5.37 5.40
C LEU A 83 2.60 -4.69 4.05
N VAL A 84 1.38 -4.32 3.68
CA VAL A 84 1.08 -3.55 2.47
C VAL A 84 0.73 -2.12 2.84
N ILE A 85 1.60 -1.19 2.49
CA ILE A 85 1.41 0.25 2.66
C ILE A 85 0.76 0.79 1.38
N ASN A 86 -0.56 0.90 1.40
CA ASN A 86 -1.31 1.36 0.23
C ASN A 86 -2.00 2.71 0.44
N GLN A 87 -2.06 3.23 1.65
CA GLN A 87 -2.62 4.55 1.92
C GLN A 87 -1.92 5.66 1.13
N GLY A 88 -2.68 6.64 0.70
CA GLY A 88 -2.15 7.81 0.01
C GLY A 88 -3.27 8.74 -0.44
N LYS A 89 -2.91 9.99 -0.60
CA LYS A 89 -3.78 11.08 -1.10
C LYS A 89 -3.04 11.82 -2.19
N SER A 90 -3.76 12.35 -3.16
CA SER A 90 -3.27 13.33 -4.12
C SER A 90 -4.14 14.58 -4.08
N ILE A 91 -3.55 15.71 -4.35
CA ILE A 91 -4.22 17.01 -4.51
C ILE A 91 -3.57 17.66 -5.74
N LEU A 92 -4.40 17.99 -6.74
CA LEU A 92 -3.93 18.71 -7.94
C LEU A 92 -3.85 20.20 -7.65
N ARG A 93 -2.63 20.74 -7.61
CA ARG A 93 -2.32 22.15 -7.36
C ARG A 93 -1.01 22.54 -8.02
N LEU A 94 -0.91 23.78 -8.47
CA LEU A 94 0.41 24.39 -8.70
C LEU A 94 1.13 24.56 -7.36
N THR A 95 2.45 24.47 -7.37
CA THR A 95 3.26 24.47 -6.13
C THR A 95 2.97 25.65 -5.21
N GLN A 96 2.78 26.84 -5.79
CA GLN A 96 2.49 28.07 -5.03
C GLN A 96 1.06 28.16 -4.48
N GLU A 97 0.18 27.24 -4.84
CA GLU A 97 -1.23 27.25 -4.44
C GLU A 97 -1.54 26.30 -3.26
N TYR A 98 -0.58 25.47 -2.88
CA TYR A 98 -0.75 24.62 -1.70
C TYR A 98 -0.80 25.47 -0.44
N SER A 99 -1.83 25.27 0.38
CA SER A 99 -1.85 25.80 1.74
C SER A 99 -0.96 24.95 2.66
N ASP A 100 -0.53 25.53 3.78
CA ASP A 100 0.25 24.82 4.80
C ASP A 100 -0.53 23.57 5.32
N ASP A 101 -1.84 23.70 5.54
CA ASP A 101 -2.72 22.62 6.00
C ASP A 101 -2.82 21.45 4.97
N GLU A 102 -2.92 21.76 3.67
CA GLU A 102 -2.90 20.74 2.60
C GLU A 102 -1.54 20.04 2.54
N THR A 103 -0.47 20.82 2.66
CA THR A 103 0.92 20.33 2.69
C THR A 103 1.12 19.37 3.85
N ASP A 104 0.79 19.78 5.07
CA ASP A 104 0.93 18.96 6.27
C ASP A 104 0.12 17.68 6.20
N LYS A 105 -1.15 17.75 5.76
CA LYS A 105 -2.03 16.58 5.61
C LYS A 105 -1.50 15.58 4.60
N LEU A 106 -0.92 16.06 3.50
CA LEU A 106 -0.40 15.18 2.45
C LEU A 106 0.91 14.52 2.88
N LEU A 107 1.82 15.28 3.50
CA LEU A 107 3.05 14.75 4.10
C LEU A 107 2.73 13.74 5.21
N GLN A 108 1.78 14.06 6.09
CA GLN A 108 1.35 13.17 7.16
C GLN A 108 0.83 11.83 6.59
N ALA A 109 -0.11 11.89 5.64
CA ALA A 109 -0.75 10.69 5.10
C ALA A 109 0.19 9.83 4.24
N ASN A 110 1.05 10.46 3.43
CA ASN A 110 1.83 9.78 2.41
C ASN A 110 3.25 9.41 2.85
N LEU A 111 3.80 10.05 3.88
CA LEU A 111 5.17 9.83 4.35
C LEU A 111 5.25 9.45 5.83
N LEU A 112 4.73 10.31 6.72
CA LEU A 112 4.94 10.12 8.16
C LEU A 112 4.20 8.90 8.70
N GLU A 113 2.92 8.71 8.37
CA GLU A 113 2.17 7.53 8.79
C GLU A 113 2.73 6.23 8.22
N PRO A 114 3.06 6.12 6.90
CA PRO A 114 3.78 4.98 6.36
C PRO A 114 5.08 4.64 7.10
N PHE A 115 5.94 5.64 7.34
CA PHE A 115 7.18 5.46 8.09
C PHE A 115 6.92 4.94 9.51
N GLN A 116 6.01 5.59 10.24
CA GLN A 116 5.67 5.20 11.61
C GLN A 116 5.03 3.80 11.69
N LEU A 117 4.21 3.43 10.70
CA LEU A 117 3.64 2.08 10.67
C LEU A 117 4.73 1.02 10.46
N VAL A 118 5.64 1.26 9.52
CA VAL A 118 6.81 0.38 9.33
C VAL A 118 7.62 0.26 10.61
N GLN A 119 7.96 1.37 11.25
CA GLN A 119 8.72 1.40 12.51
C GLN A 119 8.07 0.52 13.59
N ARG A 120 6.73 0.59 13.73
CA ARG A 120 5.96 -0.24 14.68
C ARG A 120 5.93 -1.71 14.28
N MET A 121 5.99 -2.01 12.99
CA MET A 121 5.86 -3.38 12.46
C MET A 121 7.17 -4.17 12.45
N ILE A 122 8.33 -3.52 12.41
CA ILE A 122 9.64 -4.18 12.37
C ILE A 122 9.80 -5.26 13.46
N PRO A 123 9.47 -5.03 14.74
CA PRO A 123 9.64 -6.06 15.77
C PRO A 123 8.86 -7.35 15.51
N TYR A 124 7.70 -7.25 14.86
CA TYR A 124 6.84 -8.40 14.54
C TYR A 124 7.31 -9.10 13.25
N LEU A 125 7.77 -8.33 12.26
CA LEU A 125 8.37 -8.86 11.04
C LEU A 125 9.63 -9.69 11.35
N LEU A 126 10.45 -9.24 12.31
CA LEU A 126 11.65 -9.95 12.74
C LEU A 126 11.34 -11.29 13.45
N ARG A 127 10.13 -11.49 13.97
CA ARG A 127 9.71 -12.73 14.65
C ARG A 127 8.96 -13.69 13.72
N ALA A 128 8.46 -13.22 12.59
CA ALA A 128 7.83 -14.06 11.59
C ALA A 128 8.89 -14.91 10.87
N LYS A 129 8.51 -16.11 10.36
CA LYS A 129 9.43 -16.92 9.56
C LYS A 129 9.78 -16.23 8.24
N GLU A 130 8.79 -15.57 7.62
CA GLU A 130 9.00 -14.75 6.42
C GLU A 130 8.32 -13.40 6.59
N GLY A 131 9.09 -12.32 6.49
CA GLY A 131 8.62 -10.93 6.57
C GLY A 131 8.72 -10.22 5.23
N ARG A 132 7.67 -9.47 4.85
CA ARG A 132 7.68 -8.64 3.64
C ARG A 132 6.99 -7.30 3.88
N ILE A 133 7.54 -6.25 3.26
CA ILE A 133 6.93 -4.92 3.22
C ILE A 133 6.77 -4.51 1.76
N LEU A 134 5.55 -4.19 1.37
CA LEU A 134 5.19 -3.75 0.03
C LEU A 134 4.57 -2.36 0.08
N PHE A 135 5.04 -1.47 -0.78
CA PHE A 135 4.51 -0.11 -0.89
C PHE A 135 3.79 0.09 -2.23
N SER A 136 2.60 0.65 -2.17
CA SER A 136 1.95 1.26 -3.33
C SER A 136 2.53 2.67 -3.54
N SER A 137 3.47 2.76 -4.49
CA SER A 137 4.06 4.02 -4.91
C SER A 137 3.41 4.52 -6.21
N SER A 138 4.05 5.42 -6.92
CA SER A 138 3.60 5.97 -8.19
C SER A 138 4.77 6.20 -9.13
N VAL A 139 4.53 6.14 -10.42
CA VAL A 139 5.48 6.58 -11.46
C VAL A 139 5.86 8.05 -11.28
N TRP A 140 4.97 8.87 -10.71
CA TRP A 140 5.27 10.27 -10.36
C TRP A 140 6.34 10.40 -9.28
N GLY A 141 6.60 9.37 -8.50
CA GLY A 141 7.75 9.31 -7.59
C GLY A 141 9.08 9.08 -8.31
N ASN A 142 9.07 8.65 -9.59
CA ASN A 142 10.26 8.46 -10.41
C ASN A 142 10.56 9.69 -11.28
N VAL A 143 9.52 10.26 -11.93
CA VAL A 143 9.70 11.29 -12.97
C VAL A 143 9.08 12.64 -12.60
N GLY A 144 8.19 12.68 -11.60
CA GLY A 144 7.43 13.87 -11.25
C GLY A 144 6.27 14.15 -12.19
N ALA A 145 5.29 14.96 -11.73
CA ALA A 145 4.17 15.43 -12.54
C ALA A 145 3.86 16.90 -12.25
N SER A 146 3.52 17.64 -13.31
CA SER A 146 2.99 18.99 -13.18
C SER A 146 1.69 18.98 -12.40
N MET A 147 1.42 19.99 -11.58
CA MET A 147 0.27 20.11 -10.68
C MET A 147 0.19 19.04 -9.56
N GLU A 148 1.13 18.10 -9.51
CA GLU A 148 1.26 17.08 -8.47
C GLU A 148 2.67 17.08 -7.83
N SER A 149 3.33 18.24 -7.78
CA SER A 149 4.70 18.36 -7.26
C SER A 149 4.86 17.83 -5.83
N LEU A 150 3.91 18.13 -4.94
CA LEU A 150 3.91 17.66 -3.56
C LEU A 150 3.62 16.14 -3.47
N TYR A 151 2.70 15.63 -4.29
CA TYR A 151 2.46 14.19 -4.39
C TYR A 151 3.70 13.45 -4.90
N SER A 152 4.32 13.97 -5.97
CA SER A 152 5.57 13.45 -6.54
C SER A 152 6.70 13.44 -5.52
N LEU A 153 6.84 14.51 -4.72
CA LEU A 153 7.80 14.59 -3.61
C LEU A 153 7.56 13.46 -2.60
N THR A 154 6.28 13.21 -2.21
CA THR A 154 5.97 12.16 -1.25
C THR A 154 6.26 10.76 -1.80
N LYS A 155 5.91 10.50 -3.06
CA LYS A 155 6.15 9.19 -3.70
C LYS A 155 7.63 8.96 -4.01
N GLY A 156 8.37 10.02 -4.37
CA GLY A 156 9.84 9.98 -4.48
C GLY A 156 10.52 9.68 -3.13
N GLY A 157 10.01 10.29 -2.05
CA GLY A 157 10.43 9.99 -0.68
C GLY A 157 10.20 8.51 -0.32
N ILE A 158 9.03 7.94 -0.63
CA ILE A 158 8.74 6.52 -0.47
C ILE A 158 9.69 5.65 -1.29
N ASN A 159 9.96 5.99 -2.56
CA ASN A 159 10.86 5.24 -3.41
C ASN A 159 12.29 5.19 -2.83
N SER A 160 12.76 6.31 -2.28
CA SER A 160 14.05 6.37 -1.58
C SER A 160 14.04 5.57 -0.27
N PHE A 161 12.96 5.69 0.51
CA PHE A 161 12.78 4.96 1.76
C PHE A 161 12.80 3.45 1.56
N VAL A 162 12.10 2.93 0.56
CA VAL A 162 12.10 1.50 0.19
C VAL A 162 13.50 0.98 -0.09
N LYS A 163 14.31 1.75 -0.84
CA LYS A 163 15.70 1.37 -1.15
C LYS A 163 16.59 1.35 0.08
N ALA A 164 16.41 2.31 0.99
CA ALA A 164 17.18 2.37 2.23
C ALA A 164 16.76 1.24 3.18
N LEU A 165 15.46 1.12 3.45
CA LEU A 165 14.89 0.12 4.35
C LEU A 165 15.16 -1.32 3.88
N GLY A 166 15.09 -1.56 2.56
CA GLY A 166 15.39 -2.87 1.99
C GLY A 166 16.84 -3.31 2.24
N LYS A 167 17.79 -2.36 2.19
CA LYS A 167 19.19 -2.63 2.54
C LYS A 167 19.37 -2.86 4.05
N GLU A 168 18.67 -2.09 4.87
CA GLU A 168 18.71 -2.20 6.34
C GLU A 168 18.14 -3.53 6.83
N LEU A 169 17.06 -4.02 6.24
CA LEU A 169 16.38 -5.24 6.66
C LEU A 169 16.81 -6.52 5.92
N ALA A 170 17.60 -6.40 4.84
CA ALA A 170 18.11 -7.54 4.09
C ALA A 170 18.90 -8.54 4.95
N PRO A 171 19.77 -8.13 5.92
CA PRO A 171 20.47 -9.07 6.81
C PRO A 171 19.51 -9.89 7.68
N SER A 172 18.28 -9.41 7.91
CA SER A 172 17.23 -10.11 8.65
C SER A 172 16.28 -10.90 7.73
N HIS A 173 16.61 -11.03 6.45
CA HIS A 173 15.80 -11.71 5.44
C HIS A 173 14.38 -11.18 5.30
N ILE A 174 14.17 -9.87 5.52
CA ILE A 174 12.92 -9.19 5.27
C ILE A 174 13.02 -8.46 3.92
N ALA A 175 12.13 -8.81 2.98
CA ALA A 175 12.09 -8.16 1.67
C ALA A 175 11.24 -6.89 1.72
N VAL A 176 11.75 -5.80 1.15
CA VAL A 176 11.07 -4.49 1.08
C VAL A 176 11.07 -4.01 -0.37
N ASN A 177 9.90 -3.87 -0.96
CA ASN A 177 9.75 -3.43 -2.34
C ASN A 177 8.59 -2.45 -2.49
N ALA A 178 8.61 -1.68 -3.56
CA ALA A 178 7.50 -0.84 -3.97
C ALA A 178 7.05 -1.20 -5.39
N VAL A 179 5.76 -1.01 -5.65
CA VAL A 179 5.21 -0.94 -7.01
C VAL A 179 4.94 0.52 -7.32
N ALA A 180 5.62 1.06 -8.33
CA ALA A 180 5.36 2.39 -8.86
C ALA A 180 4.22 2.28 -9.88
N PHE A 181 3.00 2.49 -9.42
CA PHE A 181 1.81 2.40 -10.25
C PHE A 181 1.70 3.59 -11.20
N GLY A 182 1.34 3.33 -12.45
CA GLY A 182 0.84 4.30 -13.40
C GLY A 182 -0.64 4.62 -13.16
N ALA A 183 -1.40 4.82 -14.23
CA ALA A 183 -2.83 5.09 -14.15
C ALA A 183 -3.62 3.81 -13.83
N ILE A 184 -4.28 3.78 -12.67
CA ILE A 184 -5.15 2.69 -12.22
C ILE A 184 -6.59 3.21 -12.13
N ASP A 185 -7.55 2.49 -12.70
CA ASP A 185 -8.97 2.84 -12.69
C ASP A 185 -9.54 2.66 -11.28
N THR A 186 -9.55 3.75 -10.50
CA THR A 186 -9.99 3.80 -9.11
C THR A 186 -10.64 5.15 -8.82
N ASP A 187 -11.26 5.28 -7.63
CA ASP A 187 -11.84 6.53 -7.16
C ASP A 187 -10.85 7.71 -7.15
N MET A 188 -9.55 7.44 -7.11
CA MET A 188 -8.53 8.49 -7.16
C MET A 188 -8.53 9.24 -8.49
N ASN A 189 -8.93 8.58 -9.58
CA ASN A 189 -9.04 9.12 -10.92
C ASN A 189 -10.51 9.44 -11.34
N ALA A 190 -11.47 9.34 -10.40
CA ALA A 190 -12.89 9.57 -10.68
C ALA A 190 -13.24 11.03 -11.01
N TRP A 191 -12.32 11.96 -10.83
CA TRP A 191 -12.46 13.38 -11.20
C TRP A 191 -12.25 13.63 -12.70
N LEU A 192 -11.61 12.69 -13.43
CA LEU A 192 -11.42 12.79 -14.88
C LEU A 192 -12.77 12.76 -15.61
N SER A 193 -12.97 13.68 -16.51
CA SER A 193 -14.05 13.61 -17.50
C SER A 193 -13.87 12.40 -18.42
N LYS A 194 -14.87 12.08 -19.21
CA LYS A 194 -14.76 10.98 -20.18
C LYS A 194 -13.70 11.25 -21.23
N GLU A 195 -13.61 12.50 -21.65
CA GLU A 195 -12.66 12.98 -22.66
C GLU A 195 -11.23 12.89 -22.12
N GLU A 196 -10.98 13.42 -20.92
CA GLU A 196 -9.66 13.34 -20.27
C GLU A 196 -9.22 11.89 -19.99
N LYS A 197 -10.20 11.00 -19.70
CA LYS A 197 -9.91 9.58 -19.54
C LYS A 197 -9.44 8.94 -20.84
N VAL A 198 -10.07 9.27 -21.96
CA VAL A 198 -9.66 8.78 -23.29
C VAL A 198 -8.29 9.31 -23.66
N GLU A 199 -8.03 10.61 -23.45
CA GLU A 199 -6.72 11.22 -23.70
C GLU A 199 -5.61 10.53 -22.86
N LEU A 200 -5.86 10.28 -21.58
CA LEU A 200 -4.92 9.55 -20.73
C LEU A 200 -4.69 8.10 -21.21
N GLU A 201 -5.73 7.40 -21.65
CA GLU A 201 -5.62 6.04 -22.18
C GLU A 201 -4.85 5.97 -23.48
N GLU A 202 -4.93 7.01 -24.34
CA GLU A 202 -4.14 7.14 -25.57
C GLU A 202 -2.63 7.39 -25.30
N GLU A 203 -2.30 8.04 -24.17
CA GLU A 203 -0.89 8.23 -23.75
C GLU A 203 -0.25 6.92 -23.26
N ILE A 204 -1.05 5.97 -22.78
CA ILE A 204 -0.56 4.70 -22.24
C ILE A 204 -0.33 3.72 -23.41
N PRO A 205 0.89 3.22 -23.66
CA PRO A 205 1.15 2.29 -24.78
C PRO A 205 0.30 1.02 -24.73
N TYR A 206 -0.12 0.58 -23.54
CA TYR A 206 -1.03 -0.55 -23.37
C TYR A 206 -2.47 -0.23 -23.77
N GLY A 207 -2.81 1.04 -24.04
CA GLY A 207 -4.10 1.51 -24.57
C GLY A 207 -5.24 1.60 -23.53
N ARG A 208 -4.96 1.49 -22.23
CA ARG A 208 -5.94 1.66 -21.15
C ARG A 208 -5.30 1.85 -19.80
N MET A 209 -6.06 2.35 -18.83
CA MET A 209 -5.70 2.24 -17.42
C MET A 209 -5.74 0.77 -16.96
N ALA A 210 -4.90 0.41 -15.98
CA ALA A 210 -5.00 -0.89 -15.34
C ALA A 210 -6.17 -0.92 -14.34
N LYS A 211 -6.72 -2.11 -14.09
CA LYS A 211 -7.75 -2.31 -13.07
C LYS A 211 -7.11 -2.44 -11.69
N ALA A 212 -7.88 -2.11 -10.65
CA ALA A 212 -7.43 -2.29 -9.27
C ALA A 212 -7.07 -3.75 -8.94
N GLU A 213 -7.78 -4.71 -9.54
CA GLU A 213 -7.52 -6.14 -9.40
C GLU A 213 -6.17 -6.54 -9.99
N GLU A 214 -5.78 -5.99 -11.15
CA GLU A 214 -4.46 -6.26 -11.76
C GLU A 214 -3.33 -5.73 -10.87
N ALA A 215 -3.50 -4.54 -10.28
CA ALA A 215 -2.56 -3.98 -9.32
C ALA A 215 -2.45 -4.84 -8.04
N ALA A 216 -3.59 -5.35 -7.55
CA ALA A 216 -3.65 -6.22 -6.38
C ALA A 216 -3.01 -7.59 -6.63
N ASP A 217 -3.26 -8.19 -7.79
CA ASP A 217 -2.65 -9.47 -8.19
C ASP A 217 -1.14 -9.33 -8.32
N PHE A 218 -0.64 -8.19 -8.79
CA PHE A 218 0.79 -7.92 -8.84
C PHE A 218 1.41 -7.74 -7.45
N LEU A 219 0.74 -7.05 -6.52
CA LEU A 219 1.17 -6.97 -5.11
C LEU A 219 1.20 -8.37 -4.47
N LEU A 220 0.19 -9.20 -4.73
CA LEU A 220 0.15 -10.57 -4.24
C LEU A 220 1.27 -11.43 -4.84
N LEU A 221 1.53 -11.31 -6.15
CA LEU A 221 2.66 -11.98 -6.82
C LEU A 221 3.98 -11.58 -6.17
N LEU A 222 4.18 -10.28 -5.93
CA LEU A 222 5.38 -9.75 -5.31
C LEU A 222 5.54 -10.22 -3.85
N SER A 223 4.42 -10.43 -3.13
CA SER A 223 4.45 -11.01 -1.79
C SER A 223 4.91 -12.47 -1.76
N LYS A 224 4.88 -13.17 -2.88
CA LYS A 224 5.34 -14.57 -3.04
C LYS A 224 6.70 -14.67 -3.73
N ALA A 225 7.27 -13.55 -4.17
CA ALA A 225 8.57 -13.53 -4.83
C ALA A 225 9.69 -13.99 -3.85
N PRO A 226 10.81 -14.52 -4.36
CA PRO A 226 11.95 -14.84 -3.51
C PRO A 226 12.38 -13.64 -2.66
N LEU A 227 12.74 -13.87 -1.38
CA LEU A 227 13.16 -12.81 -0.45
C LEU A 227 14.42 -12.07 -0.92
N TYR A 228 15.18 -12.66 -1.83
CA TYR A 228 16.33 -12.02 -2.47
C TYR A 228 15.95 -10.81 -3.33
N LEU A 229 14.68 -10.74 -3.79
CA LEU A 229 14.13 -9.55 -4.43
C LEU A 229 13.75 -8.53 -3.36
N THR A 230 14.67 -7.60 -3.09
CA THR A 230 14.48 -6.53 -2.08
C THR A 230 15.04 -5.21 -2.55
N ALA A 231 14.63 -4.12 -1.94
CA ALA A 231 15.04 -2.73 -2.23
C ALA A 231 14.67 -2.27 -3.66
N GLN A 232 13.65 -2.87 -4.28
CA GLN A 232 13.24 -2.52 -5.64
C GLN A 232 12.02 -1.60 -5.67
N VAL A 233 11.98 -0.73 -6.66
CA VAL A 233 10.83 0.08 -7.06
C VAL A 233 10.47 -0.33 -8.48
N ILE A 234 9.39 -1.08 -8.64
CA ILE A 234 9.03 -1.76 -9.88
C ILE A 234 7.89 -1.00 -10.55
N PRO A 235 8.06 -0.45 -11.77
CA PRO A 235 6.99 0.16 -12.52
C PRO A 235 5.89 -0.84 -12.90
N PHE A 236 4.64 -0.39 -12.80
CA PHE A 236 3.45 -1.11 -13.24
C PHE A 236 2.52 -0.09 -13.92
N ASP A 237 2.78 0.22 -15.17
CA ASP A 237 2.27 1.42 -15.83
C ASP A 237 1.84 1.23 -17.29
N GLY A 238 1.86 0.01 -17.82
CA GLY A 238 1.51 -0.26 -19.21
C GLY A 238 2.52 0.29 -20.22
N GLY A 239 3.75 0.58 -19.79
CA GLY A 239 4.81 1.16 -20.61
C GLY A 239 4.70 2.69 -20.75
N TRP A 240 3.96 3.36 -19.88
CA TRP A 240 3.68 4.80 -19.97
C TRP A 240 4.90 5.66 -19.64
N ILE A 241 5.72 5.30 -18.64
CA ILE A 241 6.85 6.11 -18.16
C ILE A 241 8.14 5.28 -18.14
#